data_e67aefac20a112f336bb08ef0f246006
#
_entry.id   e67aefac20a112f336bb08ef0f246006
#
_cell.length_a   1.000
_cell.length_b   1.000
_cell.length_c   1.000
_cell.angle_alpha   90.00
_cell.angle_beta   90.00
_cell.angle_gamma   90.00
#
_symmetry.space_group_name_H-M   'P 1'
#
loop_
_entity.id
_entity.type
_entity.pdbx_description
1 polymer ?
#
loop_
_entity_poly.entity_id
_entity_poly.type
_entity_poly.pdbx_seq_one_letter_code
_entity_poly.pdbx_strand_id
1 'polypeptide(L)'
;MKKEKKYIEYILKQAEALLAIDSPSGFTEKVTDYLCEEYKRLGYKPVKTKKGGILVEIGGKGNAILTMAHVDTLGGMVAEIKSNGRLRLTRVGGLNANNIETENCRIYTLDGKVYDGTVQLTDASIHVNDDYQKSERTFDSVEVLLDEKVSSKEEVKALGIENGSFVCMDPRTRITESGYIKSRFLDDKLSTAILLGFAKYVKDEDLKLSRKVYQHITVFEEVGHGACASVPEDVEELLSVDMGCVGEGLECTDRQVSICVKDGHGPYHYDVVKGLIQAAKDNHIDYAADVYPYYGSDADAALSAGIDARHGLIGPGVYASHGYERSHKDAVAATLELLKAYLA
;
A
#
# COMPACT_ATOMS: atom_id res chain seq x y z
N MET A 1 2.94 22.56 -16.58
CA MET A 1 2.84 21.47 -17.58
C MET A 1 4.12 20.68 -17.80
N LYS A 2 5.23 21.18 -18.40
CA LYS A 2 6.46 20.35 -18.59
C LYS A 2 7.17 19.97 -17.28
N LYS A 3 7.13 20.84 -16.28
CA LYS A 3 7.80 20.69 -15.00
C LYS A 3 7.12 19.62 -14.11
N GLU A 4 5.81 19.63 -14.08
CA GLU A 4 4.98 18.64 -13.36
C GLU A 4 5.10 17.24 -13.96
N LYS A 5 5.09 17.14 -15.29
CA LYS A 5 5.23 15.87 -16.01
C LYS A 5 6.45 15.06 -15.55
N LYS A 6 7.60 15.71 -15.31
CA LYS A 6 8.84 15.08 -14.83
C LYS A 6 8.64 14.36 -13.48
N TYR A 7 7.85 14.95 -12.56
CA TYR A 7 7.61 14.35 -11.24
C TYR A 7 6.61 13.21 -11.31
N ILE A 8 5.56 13.36 -12.14
CA ILE A 8 4.60 12.26 -12.37
C ILE A 8 5.31 11.06 -13.01
N GLU A 9 6.18 11.27 -14.02
CA GLU A 9 6.97 10.20 -14.63
C GLU A 9 7.90 9.52 -13.60
N TYR A 10 8.51 10.30 -12.70
CA TYR A 10 9.32 9.75 -11.62
C TYR A 10 8.47 8.91 -10.65
N ILE A 11 7.30 9.42 -10.22
CA ILE A 11 6.39 8.71 -9.33
C ILE A 11 5.94 7.38 -9.95
N LEU A 12 5.51 7.40 -11.20
CA LEU A 12 5.08 6.18 -11.89
C LEU A 12 6.21 5.14 -11.99
N LYS A 13 7.43 5.59 -12.26
CA LYS A 13 8.60 4.70 -12.26
C LYS A 13 8.89 4.12 -10.88
N GLN A 14 8.75 4.92 -9.81
CA GLN A 14 8.92 4.44 -8.45
C GLN A 14 7.81 3.46 -8.06
N ALA A 15 6.57 3.75 -8.45
CA ALA A 15 5.44 2.84 -8.21
C ALA A 15 5.68 1.48 -8.88
N GLU A 16 6.10 1.44 -10.15
CA GLU A 16 6.45 0.18 -10.83
C GLU A 16 7.55 -0.59 -10.10
N ALA A 17 8.60 0.11 -9.64
CA ALA A 17 9.70 -0.52 -8.91
C ALA A 17 9.25 -1.08 -7.55
N LEU A 18 8.44 -0.32 -6.79
CA LEU A 18 7.89 -0.76 -5.51
C LEU A 18 6.94 -1.95 -5.66
N LEU A 19 6.06 -1.91 -6.67
CA LEU A 19 5.11 -2.98 -6.97
C LEU A 19 5.80 -4.28 -7.38
N ALA A 20 7.00 -4.20 -7.96
CA ALA A 20 7.80 -5.38 -8.32
C ALA A 20 8.51 -6.05 -7.13
N ILE A 21 8.51 -5.43 -5.95
CA ILE A 21 9.14 -5.98 -4.74
C ILE A 21 8.05 -6.56 -3.84
N ASP A 22 8.11 -7.86 -3.57
CA ASP A 22 7.20 -8.52 -2.63
C ASP A 22 7.40 -8.00 -1.21
N SER A 23 6.30 -7.63 -0.56
CA SER A 23 6.34 -7.04 0.78
C SER A 23 5.07 -7.27 1.61
N PRO A 24 4.53 -8.50 1.72
CA PRO A 24 3.43 -8.71 2.66
C PRO A 24 3.84 -8.31 4.08
N SER A 25 2.85 -7.88 4.90
CA SER A 25 3.10 -7.45 6.29
C SER A 25 3.96 -8.47 7.04
N GLY A 26 5.07 -8.03 7.60
CA GLY A 26 6.08 -8.87 8.24
C GLY A 26 7.23 -9.35 7.33
N PHE A 27 7.15 -9.09 6.01
CA PHE A 27 8.20 -9.44 5.04
C PHE A 27 8.62 -8.22 4.19
N THR A 28 9.02 -7.13 4.83
CA THR A 28 9.16 -5.80 4.20
C THR A 28 10.60 -5.29 4.07
N GLU A 29 11.60 -6.08 4.47
CA GLU A 29 13.00 -5.63 4.51
C GLU A 29 13.51 -5.16 3.13
N LYS A 30 13.27 -5.95 2.07
CA LYS A 30 13.74 -5.62 0.73
C LYS A 30 13.17 -4.31 0.20
N VAL A 31 11.89 -4.06 0.42
CA VAL A 31 11.23 -2.83 -0.07
C VAL A 31 11.64 -1.62 0.75
N THR A 32 11.84 -1.76 2.07
CA THR A 32 12.33 -0.66 2.90
C THR A 32 13.80 -0.36 2.65
N ASP A 33 14.64 -1.34 2.31
CA ASP A 33 16.00 -1.11 1.84
C ASP A 33 16.02 -0.33 0.52
N TYR A 34 15.20 -0.72 -0.43
CA TYR A 34 15.04 0.03 -1.69
C TYR A 34 14.68 1.50 -1.43
N LEU A 35 13.69 1.76 -0.59
CA LEU A 35 13.27 3.11 -0.25
C LEU A 35 14.35 3.91 0.50
N CYS A 36 15.07 3.28 1.42
CA CYS A 36 16.21 3.92 2.08
C CYS A 36 17.25 4.41 1.06
N GLU A 37 17.57 3.59 0.07
CA GLU A 37 18.53 3.99 -0.97
C GLU A 37 17.96 5.12 -1.86
N GLU A 38 16.68 5.09 -2.21
CA GLU A 38 16.06 6.17 -2.99
C GLU A 38 16.04 7.50 -2.22
N TYR A 39 15.68 7.51 -0.92
CA TYR A 39 15.75 8.72 -0.10
C TYR A 39 17.19 9.25 0.02
N LYS A 40 18.19 8.37 0.18
CA LYS A 40 19.60 8.76 0.18
C LYS A 40 20.03 9.38 -1.15
N ARG A 41 19.60 8.82 -2.30
CA ARG A 41 19.87 9.39 -3.64
C ARG A 41 19.27 10.78 -3.81
N LEU A 42 18.13 11.05 -3.17
CA LEU A 42 17.53 12.38 -3.11
C LEU A 42 18.23 13.33 -2.13
N GLY A 43 19.23 12.85 -1.38
CA GLY A 43 20.00 13.63 -0.41
C GLY A 43 19.35 13.76 0.96
N TYR A 44 18.43 12.85 1.32
CA TYR A 44 17.84 12.74 2.65
C TYR A 44 18.59 11.72 3.51
N LYS A 45 18.25 11.70 4.80
CA LYS A 45 18.83 10.78 5.79
C LYS A 45 17.73 9.90 6.39
N PRO A 46 17.29 8.84 5.68
CA PRO A 46 16.27 7.94 6.20
C PRO A 46 16.80 7.18 7.43
N VAL A 47 15.91 6.98 8.40
CA VAL A 47 16.18 6.20 9.61
C VAL A 47 15.23 5.02 9.63
N LYS A 48 15.75 3.79 9.65
CA LYS A 48 14.93 2.60 9.85
C LYS A 48 14.39 2.55 11.28
N THR A 49 13.08 2.36 11.41
CA THR A 49 12.42 2.18 12.70
C THR A 49 12.64 0.76 13.24
N LYS A 50 12.38 0.54 14.53
CA LYS A 50 12.47 -0.82 15.12
C LYS A 50 11.46 -1.81 14.52
N LYS A 51 10.32 -1.31 14.04
CA LYS A 51 9.31 -2.11 13.34
C LYS A 51 9.70 -2.44 11.89
N GLY A 52 10.73 -1.80 11.34
CA GLY A 52 11.19 -1.99 9.97
C GLY A 52 10.74 -0.92 8.98
N GLY A 53 9.88 0.02 9.37
CA GLY A 53 9.53 1.18 8.55
C GLY A 53 10.65 2.20 8.44
N ILE A 54 10.38 3.33 7.77
CA ILE A 54 11.38 4.37 7.50
C ILE A 54 10.83 5.73 7.94
N LEU A 55 11.60 6.47 8.73
CA LEU A 55 11.32 7.86 9.09
C LEU A 55 12.32 8.78 8.38
N VAL A 56 11.82 9.85 7.76
CA VAL A 56 12.64 10.82 7.00
C VAL A 56 12.21 12.24 7.35
N GLU A 57 13.13 13.09 7.77
CA GLU A 57 12.91 14.53 7.86
C GLU A 57 13.05 15.16 6.47
N ILE A 58 11.98 15.74 5.95
CA ILE A 58 11.95 16.37 4.63
C ILE A 58 12.45 17.82 4.70
N GLY A 59 12.16 18.51 5.78
CA GLY A 59 12.63 19.87 6.03
C GLY A 59 11.57 20.77 6.66
N GLY A 60 11.76 22.08 6.54
CA GLY A 60 10.89 23.07 7.17
C GLY A 60 11.23 23.31 8.65
N LYS A 61 10.44 24.16 9.30
CA LYS A 61 10.59 24.53 10.72
C LYS A 61 9.24 24.85 11.35
N GLY A 62 9.16 24.83 12.67
CA GLY A 62 7.92 25.12 13.41
C GLY A 62 7.09 23.87 13.64
N ASN A 63 5.77 24.03 13.73
CA ASN A 63 4.82 22.94 14.01
C ASN A 63 5.01 21.77 13.06
N ALA A 64 5.29 20.59 13.62
CA ALA A 64 5.60 19.44 12.81
C ALA A 64 4.35 18.69 12.33
N ILE A 65 4.44 18.25 11.08
CA ILE A 65 3.49 17.30 10.50
C ILE A 65 4.22 16.02 10.10
N LEU A 66 3.58 14.88 10.34
CA LEU A 66 4.01 13.60 9.85
C LEU A 66 3.08 13.15 8.72
N THR A 67 3.61 13.06 7.50
CA THR A 67 2.92 12.39 6.41
C THR A 67 3.28 10.92 6.39
N MET A 68 2.30 10.05 6.21
CA MET A 68 2.48 8.60 6.33
C MET A 68 1.89 7.89 5.11
N ALA A 69 2.58 6.88 4.64
CA ALA A 69 2.09 5.91 3.66
C ALA A 69 2.67 4.54 4.00
N HIS A 70 1.96 3.47 3.71
CA HIS A 70 2.48 2.15 3.99
C HIS A 70 3.05 1.45 2.75
N VAL A 71 3.97 0.53 2.97
CA VAL A 71 4.62 -0.22 1.91
C VAL A 71 4.48 -1.72 2.07
N ASP A 72 3.93 -2.15 3.21
CA ASP A 72 3.48 -3.53 3.36
C ASP A 72 2.20 -3.77 2.55
N THR A 73 1.98 -4.99 2.18
CA THR A 73 0.89 -5.41 1.30
C THR A 73 0.12 -6.58 1.90
N LEU A 74 -1.04 -6.81 1.34
CA LEU A 74 -1.72 -8.09 1.50
C LEU A 74 -0.84 -9.23 1.01
N GLY A 75 -1.05 -10.42 1.54
CA GLY A 75 -0.36 -11.63 1.13
C GLY A 75 -0.95 -12.88 1.73
N GLY A 76 -0.28 -13.99 1.50
CA GLY A 76 -0.58 -15.27 2.10
C GLY A 76 0.58 -15.80 2.92
N MET A 77 0.28 -16.79 3.74
CA MET A 77 1.26 -17.57 4.47
C MET A 77 0.85 -19.05 4.46
N VAL A 78 1.81 -19.95 4.35
CA VAL A 78 1.54 -21.39 4.42
C VAL A 78 1.03 -21.73 5.81
N ALA A 79 -0.24 -22.16 5.88
CA ALA A 79 -0.86 -22.63 7.12
C ALA A 79 -0.69 -24.14 7.28
N GLU A 80 -0.65 -24.89 6.16
CA GLU A 80 -0.52 -26.33 6.16
C GLU A 80 0.09 -26.82 4.85
N ILE A 81 0.99 -27.78 4.93
CA ILE A 81 1.42 -28.60 3.80
C ILE A 81 0.57 -29.87 3.80
N LYS A 82 -0.26 -30.02 2.79
CA LYS A 82 -1.16 -31.20 2.64
C LYS A 82 -0.39 -32.45 2.27
N SER A 83 -0.99 -33.63 2.50
CA SER A 83 -0.37 -34.92 2.18
C SER A 83 -0.02 -35.08 0.69
N ASN A 84 -0.74 -34.40 -0.20
CA ASN A 84 -0.51 -34.40 -1.64
C ASN A 84 0.51 -33.35 -2.12
N GLY A 85 1.22 -32.68 -1.20
CA GLY A 85 2.20 -31.63 -1.52
C GLY A 85 1.63 -30.25 -1.83
N ARG A 86 0.31 -30.05 -1.82
CA ARG A 86 -0.30 -28.73 -2.02
C ARG A 86 -0.29 -27.91 -0.72
N LEU A 87 -0.34 -26.58 -0.84
CA LEU A 87 -0.25 -25.68 0.31
C LEU A 87 -1.61 -25.04 0.60
N ARG A 88 -2.13 -25.24 1.80
CA ARG A 88 -3.25 -24.44 2.31
C ARG A 88 -2.70 -23.14 2.87
N LEU A 89 -3.37 -22.03 2.53
CA LEU A 89 -2.98 -20.69 2.92
C LEU A 89 -3.76 -20.17 4.12
N THR A 90 -3.15 -19.25 4.86
CA THR A 90 -3.84 -18.25 5.66
C THR A 90 -3.54 -16.88 5.09
N ARG A 91 -4.48 -15.93 5.27
CA ARG A 91 -4.31 -14.57 4.79
C ARG A 91 -3.39 -13.75 5.70
N VAL A 92 -2.67 -12.81 5.10
CA VAL A 92 -2.00 -11.69 5.77
C VAL A 92 -2.74 -10.42 5.34
N GLY A 93 -3.27 -9.67 6.31
CA GLY A 93 -4.15 -8.54 6.05
C GLY A 93 -5.52 -8.94 5.48
N GLY A 94 -6.15 -8.02 4.77
CA GLY A 94 -7.49 -8.17 4.19
C GLY A 94 -7.54 -8.94 2.85
N LEU A 95 -6.59 -9.83 2.57
CA LEU A 95 -6.58 -10.63 1.35
C LEU A 95 -7.86 -11.46 1.21
N ASN A 96 -8.46 -11.48 0.02
CA ASN A 96 -9.66 -12.23 -0.28
C ASN A 96 -9.39 -13.36 -1.27
N ALA A 97 -9.89 -14.56 -0.98
CA ALA A 97 -9.69 -15.74 -1.83
C ALA A 97 -10.25 -15.58 -3.24
N ASN A 98 -11.35 -14.83 -3.41
CA ASN A 98 -11.90 -14.51 -4.74
C ASN A 98 -10.91 -13.73 -5.63
N ASN A 99 -9.99 -12.99 -5.02
CA ASN A 99 -9.07 -12.12 -5.75
C ASN A 99 -7.74 -12.78 -6.09
N ILE A 100 -7.52 -14.03 -5.65
CA ILE A 100 -6.26 -14.75 -5.86
C ILE A 100 -6.41 -16.07 -6.62
N GLU A 101 -7.62 -16.58 -6.81
CA GLU A 101 -7.84 -17.75 -7.68
C GLU A 101 -7.25 -17.49 -9.07
N THR A 102 -6.53 -18.46 -9.61
CA THR A 102 -5.79 -18.41 -10.88
C THR A 102 -4.59 -17.45 -10.92
N GLU A 103 -4.14 -16.95 -9.76
CA GLU A 103 -2.98 -16.07 -9.73
C GLU A 103 -1.68 -16.85 -9.54
N ASN A 104 -0.62 -16.40 -10.22
CA ASN A 104 0.72 -16.85 -9.94
C ASN A 104 1.19 -16.29 -8.59
N CYS A 105 2.04 -17.05 -7.92
CA CYS A 105 2.59 -16.62 -6.64
C CYS A 105 4.04 -17.10 -6.47
N ARG A 106 4.75 -16.48 -5.54
CA ARG A 106 6.08 -16.86 -5.08
C ARG A 106 6.03 -17.28 -3.63
N ILE A 107 6.64 -18.41 -3.31
CA ILE A 107 6.73 -18.96 -1.97
C ILE A 107 8.14 -18.71 -1.44
N TYR A 108 8.26 -17.97 -0.35
CA TYR A 108 9.52 -17.62 0.29
C TYR A 108 9.75 -18.50 1.49
N THR A 109 10.84 -19.27 1.46
CA THR A 109 11.27 -20.09 2.61
C THR A 109 12.05 -19.25 3.62
N LEU A 110 12.15 -19.74 4.86
CA LEU A 110 12.91 -19.04 5.91
C LEU A 110 14.42 -19.01 5.63
N ASP A 111 14.95 -19.93 4.83
CA ASP A 111 16.36 -19.96 4.41
C ASP A 111 16.62 -19.11 3.13
N GLY A 112 15.60 -18.37 2.66
CA GLY A 112 15.71 -17.37 1.57
C GLY A 112 15.58 -17.95 0.16
N LYS A 113 15.20 -19.21 -0.02
CA LYS A 113 14.84 -19.75 -1.33
C LYS A 113 13.47 -19.27 -1.76
N VAL A 114 13.23 -19.25 -3.06
CA VAL A 114 11.96 -18.83 -3.66
C VAL A 114 11.52 -19.90 -4.65
N TYR A 115 10.26 -20.28 -4.55
CA TYR A 115 9.61 -21.20 -5.48
C TYR A 115 8.40 -20.54 -6.11
N ASP A 116 8.11 -20.89 -7.34
CA ASP A 116 6.91 -20.45 -8.05
C ASP A 116 5.75 -21.40 -7.81
N GLY A 117 4.53 -20.90 -7.95
CA GLY A 117 3.32 -21.68 -7.86
C GLY A 117 2.10 -20.91 -8.35
N THR A 118 0.97 -21.57 -8.36
CA THR A 118 -0.30 -20.98 -8.78
C THR A 118 -1.37 -21.30 -7.74
N VAL A 119 -2.20 -20.30 -7.43
CA VAL A 119 -3.37 -20.47 -6.56
C VAL A 119 -4.52 -21.00 -7.37
N GLN A 120 -5.10 -22.12 -6.96
CA GLN A 120 -6.25 -22.75 -7.62
C GLN A 120 -7.28 -23.22 -6.59
N LEU A 121 -8.50 -23.49 -7.02
CA LEU A 121 -9.44 -24.28 -6.23
C LEU A 121 -8.86 -25.68 -5.96
N THR A 122 -9.24 -26.24 -4.84
CA THR A 122 -8.86 -27.64 -4.47
C THR A 122 -9.32 -28.67 -5.51
N ASP A 123 -10.45 -28.39 -6.18
CA ASP A 123 -10.97 -29.14 -7.32
C ASP A 123 -11.27 -28.17 -8.49
N ALA A 124 -10.21 -27.79 -9.20
CA ALA A 124 -10.23 -26.70 -10.17
C ALA A 124 -10.67 -27.08 -11.57
N SER A 125 -10.82 -28.38 -11.88
CA SER A 125 -11.11 -28.82 -13.25
C SER A 125 -12.60 -28.83 -13.53
N ILE A 126 -13.07 -27.87 -14.31
CA ILE A 126 -14.49 -27.74 -14.70
C ILE A 126 -15.06 -28.98 -15.43
N HIS A 127 -14.20 -29.77 -16.08
CA HIS A 127 -14.64 -30.96 -16.81
C HIS A 127 -14.90 -32.17 -15.91
N VAL A 128 -14.54 -32.10 -14.64
CA VAL A 128 -14.73 -33.21 -13.66
C VAL A 128 -15.36 -32.74 -12.35
N ASN A 129 -15.61 -31.45 -12.21
CA ASN A 129 -16.25 -30.85 -11.03
C ASN A 129 -17.56 -30.17 -11.41
N ASP A 130 -18.68 -30.83 -11.16
CA ASP A 130 -20.04 -30.32 -11.46
C ASP A 130 -20.42 -29.13 -10.56
N ASP A 131 -19.77 -28.98 -9.40
CA ASP A 131 -20.03 -27.89 -8.45
C ASP A 131 -19.04 -26.73 -8.57
N TYR A 132 -18.17 -26.71 -9.59
CA TYR A 132 -17.14 -25.68 -9.77
C TYR A 132 -17.69 -24.24 -9.64
N GLN A 133 -18.83 -23.96 -10.31
CA GLN A 133 -19.44 -22.63 -10.29
C GLN A 133 -20.11 -22.28 -8.96
N LYS A 134 -20.50 -23.28 -8.16
CA LYS A 134 -21.17 -23.11 -6.88
C LYS A 134 -20.19 -23.10 -5.70
N SER A 135 -18.96 -23.53 -5.93
CA SER A 135 -17.93 -23.59 -4.90
C SER A 135 -17.60 -22.19 -4.41
N GLU A 136 -17.79 -21.95 -3.12
CA GLU A 136 -17.39 -20.70 -2.49
C GLU A 136 -15.86 -20.59 -2.46
N ARG A 137 -15.33 -19.40 -2.75
CA ARG A 137 -13.89 -19.11 -2.70
C ARG A 137 -13.51 -18.66 -1.30
N THR A 138 -12.92 -19.59 -0.55
CA THR A 138 -12.44 -19.38 0.82
C THR A 138 -10.99 -19.86 0.93
N PHE A 139 -10.30 -19.55 2.01
CA PHE A 139 -8.94 -20.08 2.25
C PHE A 139 -8.92 -21.59 2.55
N ASP A 140 -10.08 -22.22 2.72
CA ASP A 140 -10.19 -23.69 2.81
C ASP A 140 -10.46 -24.33 1.44
N SER A 141 -10.98 -23.56 0.47
CA SER A 141 -11.28 -24.07 -0.87
C SER A 141 -10.24 -23.68 -1.94
N VAL A 142 -9.29 -22.79 -1.63
CA VAL A 142 -8.15 -22.48 -2.50
C VAL A 142 -6.86 -23.03 -1.91
N GLU A 143 -5.93 -23.39 -2.78
CA GLU A 143 -4.63 -23.92 -2.40
C GLU A 143 -3.56 -23.53 -3.40
N VAL A 144 -2.28 -23.57 -3.01
CA VAL A 144 -1.15 -23.36 -3.93
C VAL A 144 -0.70 -24.72 -4.48
N LEU A 145 -0.57 -24.76 -5.79
CA LEU A 145 0.15 -25.79 -6.51
C LEU A 145 1.56 -25.25 -6.79
N LEU A 146 2.57 -25.96 -6.32
CA LEU A 146 3.97 -25.62 -6.59
C LEU A 146 4.35 -26.01 -8.02
N ASP A 147 5.16 -25.19 -8.68
CA ASP A 147 5.74 -25.52 -9.99
C ASP A 147 6.98 -26.41 -9.85
N GLU A 148 6.92 -27.35 -8.89
CA GLU A 148 7.94 -28.32 -8.57
C GLU A 148 7.40 -29.75 -8.69
N LYS A 149 8.29 -30.70 -8.95
CA LYS A 149 7.92 -32.14 -9.05
C LYS A 149 7.79 -32.76 -7.65
N VAL A 150 6.78 -32.33 -6.93
CA VAL A 150 6.47 -32.83 -5.58
C VAL A 150 5.04 -33.37 -5.54
N SER A 151 4.83 -34.43 -4.79
CA SER A 151 3.55 -35.12 -4.64
C SER A 151 3.24 -35.51 -3.20
N SER A 152 4.11 -35.14 -2.27
CA SER A 152 3.97 -35.45 -0.84
C SER A 152 4.43 -34.30 0.05
N LYS A 153 3.95 -34.29 1.27
CA LYS A 153 4.35 -33.36 2.32
C LYS A 153 5.86 -33.39 2.59
N GLU A 154 6.43 -34.59 2.56
CA GLU A 154 7.85 -34.85 2.84
C GLU A 154 8.73 -34.23 1.74
N GLU A 155 8.33 -34.35 0.47
CA GLU A 155 9.04 -33.74 -0.65
C GLU A 155 9.00 -32.22 -0.60
N VAL A 156 7.85 -31.61 -0.26
CA VAL A 156 7.72 -30.17 -0.09
C VAL A 156 8.58 -29.66 1.07
N LYS A 157 8.60 -30.38 2.20
CA LYS A 157 9.48 -30.03 3.33
C LYS A 157 10.98 -30.13 2.96
N ALA A 158 11.34 -31.06 2.09
CA ALA A 158 12.71 -31.19 1.61
C ALA A 158 13.17 -29.98 0.77
N LEU A 159 12.23 -29.22 0.17
CA LEU A 159 12.52 -27.93 -0.47
C LEU A 159 12.83 -26.81 0.54
N GLY A 160 12.50 -27.00 1.82
CA GLY A 160 12.63 -25.99 2.88
C GLY A 160 11.34 -25.17 3.09
N ILE A 161 10.24 -25.56 2.45
CA ILE A 161 8.93 -24.91 2.67
C ILE A 161 8.34 -25.44 3.97
N GLU A 162 7.91 -24.52 4.83
CA GLU A 162 7.35 -24.80 6.14
C GLU A 162 6.08 -23.99 6.39
N ASN A 163 5.31 -24.36 7.42
CA ASN A 163 4.25 -23.47 7.92
C ASN A 163 4.87 -22.14 8.34
N GLY A 164 4.28 -21.03 7.89
CA GLY A 164 4.84 -19.70 8.07
C GLY A 164 5.68 -19.19 6.90
N SER A 165 5.97 -19.99 5.87
CA SER A 165 6.54 -19.50 4.61
C SER A 165 5.59 -18.49 3.96
N PHE A 166 6.10 -17.32 3.53
CA PHE A 166 5.29 -16.31 2.89
C PHE A 166 4.90 -16.70 1.47
N VAL A 167 3.70 -16.32 1.06
CA VAL A 167 3.17 -16.52 -0.29
C VAL A 167 2.75 -15.18 -0.86
N CYS A 168 3.47 -14.71 -1.87
CA CYS A 168 3.31 -13.40 -2.48
C CYS A 168 2.65 -13.55 -3.85
N MET A 169 1.51 -12.88 -4.05
CA MET A 169 0.76 -12.91 -5.31
C MET A 169 1.40 -11.99 -6.33
N ASP A 170 1.30 -12.34 -7.61
CA ASP A 170 1.76 -11.47 -8.69
C ASP A 170 0.99 -10.14 -8.69
N PRO A 171 1.68 -8.99 -8.72
CA PRO A 171 1.02 -7.68 -8.77
C PRO A 171 0.35 -7.41 -10.12
N ARG A 172 0.81 -8.01 -11.19
CA ARG A 172 0.35 -7.82 -12.58
C ARG A 172 0.32 -6.35 -13.01
N THR A 173 1.34 -5.60 -12.65
CA THR A 173 1.43 -4.16 -12.90
C THR A 173 1.37 -3.82 -14.40
N ARG A 174 0.50 -2.88 -14.75
CA ARG A 174 0.38 -2.32 -16.10
C ARG A 174 0.05 -0.83 -16.04
N ILE A 175 0.84 -0.02 -16.74
CA ILE A 175 0.54 1.40 -16.99
C ILE A 175 0.18 1.54 -18.46
N THR A 176 -1.01 2.07 -18.76
CA THR A 176 -1.49 2.25 -20.13
C THR A 176 -1.03 3.59 -20.70
N GLU A 177 -0.98 3.71 -22.02
CA GLU A 177 -0.67 4.98 -22.70
C GLU A 177 -1.65 6.10 -22.34
N SER A 178 -2.92 5.75 -22.09
CA SER A 178 -3.96 6.68 -21.63
C SER A 178 -3.77 7.15 -20.18
N GLY A 179 -2.84 6.53 -19.43
CA GLY A 179 -2.48 6.93 -18.07
C GLY A 179 -3.11 6.11 -16.95
N TYR A 180 -3.85 5.05 -17.24
CA TYR A 180 -4.35 4.16 -16.21
C TYR A 180 -3.25 3.29 -15.63
N ILE A 181 -3.26 3.16 -14.31
CA ILE A 181 -2.36 2.33 -13.51
C ILE A 181 -3.19 1.17 -12.97
N LYS A 182 -2.80 -0.05 -13.30
CA LYS A 182 -3.47 -1.27 -12.83
C LYS A 182 -2.46 -2.20 -12.20
N SER A 183 -2.73 -2.63 -10.99
CA SER A 183 -1.88 -3.56 -10.26
C SER A 183 -2.62 -4.06 -9.02
N ARG A 184 -2.21 -5.17 -8.42
CA ARG A 184 -2.42 -5.39 -6.99
C ARG A 184 -1.52 -4.42 -6.24
N PHE A 185 -1.87 -4.09 -5.00
CA PHE A 185 -1.01 -3.36 -4.07
C PHE A 185 -0.71 -1.90 -4.46
N LEU A 186 -1.60 -1.25 -5.26
CA LEU A 186 -1.61 0.21 -5.35
C LEU A 186 -1.86 0.82 -3.96
N ASP A 187 -2.66 0.13 -3.20
CA ASP A 187 -2.81 0.21 -1.75
C ASP A 187 -1.58 -0.43 -1.06
N ASP A 188 -0.60 0.31 -0.51
CA ASP A 188 -0.49 1.78 -0.63
C ASP A 188 0.87 2.18 -1.24
N LYS A 189 1.42 1.29 -2.08
CA LYS A 189 2.68 1.55 -2.78
C LYS A 189 2.60 2.75 -3.73
N LEU A 190 1.39 3.07 -4.21
CA LEU A 190 1.19 4.24 -5.05
C LEU A 190 1.39 5.53 -4.26
N SER A 191 0.80 5.64 -3.07
CA SER A 191 1.00 6.81 -2.21
C SER A 191 2.42 6.89 -1.65
N THR A 192 3.04 5.74 -1.33
CA THR A 192 4.48 5.70 -1.00
C THR A 192 5.33 6.30 -2.13
N ALA A 193 5.04 5.96 -3.39
CA ALA A 193 5.71 6.57 -4.54
C ALA A 193 5.43 8.07 -4.67
N ILE A 194 4.20 8.52 -4.36
CA ILE A 194 3.83 9.95 -4.35
C ILE A 194 4.61 10.71 -3.28
N LEU A 195 4.74 10.16 -2.05
CA LEU A 195 5.55 10.77 -0.99
C LEU A 195 7.03 10.89 -1.40
N LEU A 196 7.57 9.87 -2.05
CA LEU A 196 8.94 9.93 -2.60
C LEU A 196 9.06 10.99 -3.71
N GLY A 197 8.04 11.12 -4.57
CA GLY A 197 7.94 12.16 -5.58
C GLY A 197 7.85 13.57 -4.99
N PHE A 198 7.10 13.74 -3.89
CA PHE A 198 7.03 14.99 -3.14
C PHE A 198 8.40 15.34 -2.53
N ALA A 199 9.08 14.38 -1.91
CA ALA A 199 10.43 14.57 -1.38
C ALA A 199 11.41 15.03 -2.47
N LYS A 200 11.34 14.39 -3.66
CA LYS A 200 12.11 14.81 -4.83
C LYS A 200 11.77 16.24 -5.26
N TYR A 201 10.47 16.59 -5.30
CA TYR A 201 10.02 17.94 -5.67
C TYR A 201 10.58 18.99 -4.71
N VAL A 202 10.51 18.77 -3.40
CA VAL A 202 11.06 19.67 -2.37
C VAL A 202 12.54 19.95 -2.62
N LYS A 203 13.34 18.92 -2.94
CA LYS A 203 14.79 19.07 -3.20
C LYS A 203 15.09 19.78 -4.52
N ASP A 204 14.46 19.33 -5.58
CA ASP A 204 14.74 19.83 -6.94
C ASP A 204 14.35 21.29 -7.12
N GLU A 205 13.29 21.74 -6.42
CA GLU A 205 12.71 23.06 -6.58
C GLU A 205 13.04 24.02 -5.41
N ASP A 206 13.84 23.57 -4.43
CA ASP A 206 14.11 24.30 -3.18
C ASP A 206 12.83 24.83 -2.53
N LEU A 207 11.76 23.97 -2.53
CA LEU A 207 10.46 24.37 -2.00
C LEU A 207 10.60 24.75 -0.53
N LYS A 208 10.08 25.94 -0.18
CA LYS A 208 10.02 26.38 1.21
C LYS A 208 8.77 25.81 1.85
N LEU A 209 8.97 24.91 2.78
CA LEU A 209 7.88 24.30 3.55
C LEU A 209 7.44 25.28 4.64
N SER A 210 6.13 25.47 4.79
CA SER A 210 5.53 26.38 5.78
C SER A 210 5.67 25.86 7.21
N ARG A 211 5.97 24.56 7.37
CA ARG A 211 6.09 23.85 8.65
C ARG A 211 7.14 22.76 8.55
N LYS A 212 7.54 22.16 9.68
CA LYS A 212 8.42 21.02 9.68
C LYS A 212 7.68 19.77 9.18
N VAL A 213 8.25 19.08 8.21
CA VAL A 213 7.62 17.92 7.56
C VAL A 213 8.48 16.69 7.74
N TYR A 214 7.87 15.63 8.25
CA TYR A 214 8.41 14.28 8.26
C TYR A 214 7.62 13.39 7.30
N GLN A 215 8.26 12.36 6.79
CA GLN A 215 7.61 11.24 6.12
C GLN A 215 7.89 9.95 6.89
N HIS A 216 6.87 9.18 7.19
CA HIS A 216 6.98 7.85 7.76
C HIS A 216 6.43 6.85 6.77
N ILE A 217 7.31 6.07 6.15
CA ILE A 217 6.87 4.91 5.37
C ILE A 217 6.72 3.77 6.35
N THR A 218 5.49 3.39 6.60
CA THR A 218 5.12 2.40 7.61
C THR A 218 5.14 0.98 7.06
N VAL A 219 5.13 0.04 7.96
CA VAL A 219 4.93 -1.40 7.74
C VAL A 219 3.97 -1.92 8.80
N PHE A 220 3.21 -2.96 8.51
CA PHE A 220 2.11 -3.49 9.34
C PHE A 220 0.84 -2.61 9.37
N GLU A 221 0.63 -1.73 8.40
CA GLU A 221 -0.64 -1.00 8.27
C GLU A 221 -1.80 -1.97 8.00
N GLU A 222 -1.64 -2.87 7.05
CA GLU A 222 -2.61 -3.88 6.61
C GLU A 222 -3.10 -4.84 7.71
N VAL A 223 -2.43 -4.81 8.84
CA VAL A 223 -2.80 -5.57 10.05
C VAL A 223 -3.07 -4.67 11.26
N GLY A 224 -3.28 -3.37 11.01
CA GLY A 224 -3.87 -2.40 11.93
C GLY A 224 -2.91 -1.78 12.95
N HIS A 225 -1.59 -1.83 12.76
CA HIS A 225 -0.66 -1.21 13.70
C HIS A 225 0.60 -0.57 13.07
N GLY A 226 0.49 -0.04 11.85
CA GLY A 226 1.60 0.58 11.14
C GLY A 226 2.24 1.72 11.92
N ALA A 227 1.54 2.82 12.11
CA ALA A 227 2.04 4.00 12.81
C ALA A 227 1.84 4.00 14.34
N CYS A 228 1.56 2.85 14.95
CA CYS A 228 1.45 2.74 16.42
C CYS A 228 2.73 3.11 17.19
N ALA A 229 3.83 3.35 16.49
CA ALA A 229 5.12 3.71 17.09
C ALA A 229 5.94 4.59 16.13
N SER A 230 7.03 5.16 16.65
CA SER A 230 8.02 5.93 15.88
C SER A 230 7.49 7.27 15.33
N VAL A 231 6.43 7.81 15.92
CA VAL A 231 6.00 9.19 15.68
C VAL A 231 6.96 10.12 16.43
N PRO A 232 7.58 11.12 15.77
CA PRO A 232 8.43 12.10 16.46
C PRO A 232 7.64 12.91 17.51
N GLU A 233 8.27 13.22 18.64
CA GLU A 233 7.62 13.88 19.78
C GLU A 233 7.10 15.30 19.48
N ASP A 234 7.68 15.97 18.48
CA ASP A 234 7.29 17.32 18.05
C ASP A 234 6.16 17.35 17.01
N VAL A 235 5.59 16.22 16.67
CA VAL A 235 4.49 16.12 15.69
C VAL A 235 3.17 16.53 16.33
N GLU A 236 2.51 17.52 15.74
CA GLU A 236 1.19 18.03 16.14
C GLU A 236 0.06 17.60 15.18
N GLU A 237 0.44 17.07 14.01
CA GLU A 237 -0.52 16.69 12.97
C GLU A 237 -0.04 15.46 12.21
N LEU A 238 -0.97 14.54 11.99
CA LEU A 238 -0.79 13.30 11.25
C LEU A 238 -1.59 13.38 9.95
N LEU A 239 -0.95 13.13 8.82
CA LEU A 239 -1.61 13.06 7.53
C LEU A 239 -1.29 11.71 6.88
N SER A 240 -2.23 10.78 6.94
CA SER A 240 -2.11 9.58 6.11
C SER A 240 -2.27 9.95 4.63
N VAL A 241 -1.36 9.48 3.82
CA VAL A 241 -1.44 9.54 2.37
C VAL A 241 -1.61 8.10 1.93
N ASP A 242 -2.85 7.71 1.82
CA ASP A 242 -3.28 6.35 1.58
C ASP A 242 -4.41 6.36 0.54
N MET A 243 -4.69 5.26 -0.13
CA MET A 243 -5.60 5.25 -1.25
C MET A 243 -7.00 5.80 -0.91
N GLY A 244 -7.56 6.59 -1.80
CA GLY A 244 -8.94 7.04 -1.73
C GLY A 244 -9.89 5.99 -2.30
N CYS A 245 -10.93 5.65 -1.55
CA CYS A 245 -11.93 4.69 -2.02
C CYS A 245 -12.70 5.21 -3.24
N VAL A 246 -12.83 4.37 -4.25
CA VAL A 246 -13.71 4.60 -5.40
C VAL A 246 -14.74 3.48 -5.45
N GLY A 247 -16.03 3.84 -5.41
CA GLY A 247 -17.11 2.85 -5.39
C GLY A 247 -18.49 3.50 -5.37
N GLU A 248 -19.52 2.67 -5.36
CA GLU A 248 -20.90 3.13 -5.30
C GLU A 248 -21.17 3.92 -4.00
N GLY A 249 -21.80 5.09 -4.15
CA GLY A 249 -22.09 5.99 -3.01
C GLY A 249 -20.96 6.93 -2.63
N LEU A 250 -19.82 6.91 -3.35
CA LEU A 250 -18.71 7.84 -3.17
C LEU A 250 -18.58 8.75 -4.41
N GLU A 251 -18.11 9.99 -4.17
CA GLU A 251 -17.90 10.99 -5.23
C GLU A 251 -16.54 10.83 -5.93
N CYS A 252 -15.55 10.22 -5.23
CA CYS A 252 -14.20 10.07 -5.74
C CYS A 252 -14.15 9.14 -6.96
N THR A 253 -13.38 9.54 -7.94
CA THR A 253 -13.04 8.75 -9.13
C THR A 253 -11.58 8.35 -9.12
N ASP A 254 -11.21 7.39 -9.96
CA ASP A 254 -9.83 6.96 -10.15
C ASP A 254 -8.90 8.02 -10.80
N ARG A 255 -9.38 9.27 -10.95
CA ARG A 255 -8.62 10.41 -11.51
C ARG A 255 -8.49 11.60 -10.58
N GLN A 256 -9.05 11.52 -9.37
CA GLN A 256 -9.08 12.60 -8.39
C GLN A 256 -8.23 12.25 -7.17
N VAL A 257 -7.85 13.27 -6.39
CA VAL A 257 -7.43 13.05 -5.02
C VAL A 257 -8.67 12.98 -4.13
N SER A 258 -8.70 11.99 -3.26
CA SER A 258 -9.72 11.90 -2.22
C SER A 258 -9.24 12.58 -0.94
N ILE A 259 -10.17 13.27 -0.26
CA ILE A 259 -10.02 13.78 1.11
C ILE A 259 -11.05 13.03 1.95
N CYS A 260 -10.59 12.14 2.82
CA CYS A 260 -11.49 11.42 3.69
C CYS A 260 -11.97 12.31 4.84
N VAL A 261 -13.29 12.46 4.96
CA VAL A 261 -13.91 13.25 6.02
C VAL A 261 -14.17 12.40 7.27
N LYS A 262 -14.51 11.12 7.04
CA LYS A 262 -14.79 10.14 8.10
C LYS A 262 -14.52 8.74 7.55
N ASP A 263 -13.99 7.88 8.37
CA ASP A 263 -13.89 6.45 8.10
C ASP A 263 -14.60 5.56 9.13
N GLY A 264 -14.23 4.29 9.22
CA GLY A 264 -14.78 3.32 10.15
C GLY A 264 -14.50 3.63 11.63
N HIS A 265 -13.40 4.35 11.92
CA HIS A 265 -12.99 4.71 13.29
C HIS A 265 -13.57 6.04 13.75
N GLY A 266 -14.00 6.90 12.84
CA GLY A 266 -14.64 8.17 13.20
C GLY A 266 -14.34 9.32 12.25
N PRO A 267 -14.82 10.54 12.57
CA PRO A 267 -14.48 11.72 11.79
C PRO A 267 -13.00 12.09 11.95
N TYR A 268 -12.36 12.44 10.84
CA TYR A 268 -11.05 13.11 10.85
C TYR A 268 -11.17 14.52 11.45
N HIS A 269 -10.04 15.08 11.89
CA HIS A 269 -10.06 16.38 12.59
C HIS A 269 -10.60 17.48 11.68
N TYR A 270 -11.64 18.18 12.15
CA TYR A 270 -12.40 19.15 11.34
C TYR A 270 -11.54 20.22 10.68
N ASP A 271 -10.58 20.82 11.42
CA ASP A 271 -9.74 21.88 10.87
C ASP A 271 -8.74 21.35 9.85
N VAL A 272 -8.27 20.09 9.99
CA VAL A 272 -7.40 19.45 9.00
C VAL A 272 -8.18 19.20 7.71
N VAL A 273 -9.36 18.59 7.78
CA VAL A 273 -10.24 18.35 6.63
C VAL A 273 -10.60 19.68 5.94
N LYS A 274 -10.99 20.70 6.73
CA LYS A 274 -11.31 22.04 6.20
C LYS A 274 -10.10 22.68 5.52
N GLY A 275 -8.90 22.56 6.10
CA GLY A 275 -7.66 23.09 5.52
C GLY A 275 -7.30 22.40 4.20
N LEU A 276 -7.43 21.09 4.14
CA LEU A 276 -7.20 20.30 2.91
C LEU A 276 -8.17 20.69 1.79
N ILE A 277 -9.46 20.79 2.11
CA ILE A 277 -10.50 21.22 1.15
C ILE A 277 -10.24 22.65 0.68
N GLN A 278 -9.84 23.57 1.59
CA GLN A 278 -9.52 24.94 1.21
C GLN A 278 -8.28 25.00 0.31
N ALA A 279 -7.22 24.26 0.64
CA ALA A 279 -6.02 24.16 -0.19
C ALA A 279 -6.35 23.64 -1.60
N ALA A 280 -7.22 22.62 -1.70
CA ALA A 280 -7.66 22.10 -3.00
C ALA A 280 -8.42 23.14 -3.81
N LYS A 281 -9.36 23.89 -3.19
CA LYS A 281 -10.14 24.93 -3.85
C LYS A 281 -9.27 26.10 -4.34
N ASP A 282 -8.39 26.60 -3.48
CA ASP A 282 -7.54 27.75 -3.78
C ASP A 282 -6.55 27.47 -4.93
N ASN A 283 -6.18 26.21 -5.10
CA ASN A 283 -5.26 25.76 -6.13
C ASN A 283 -5.94 25.02 -7.31
N HIS A 284 -7.27 25.05 -7.37
CA HIS A 284 -8.07 24.41 -8.44
C HIS A 284 -7.73 22.93 -8.67
N ILE A 285 -7.45 22.22 -7.59
CA ILE A 285 -7.15 20.77 -7.61
C ILE A 285 -8.45 19.98 -7.72
N ASP A 286 -8.49 19.00 -8.60
CA ASP A 286 -9.63 18.09 -8.74
C ASP A 286 -9.67 17.10 -7.59
N TYR A 287 -10.62 17.25 -6.67
CA TYR A 287 -10.75 16.47 -5.45
C TYR A 287 -12.17 16.02 -5.20
N ALA A 288 -12.33 14.95 -4.43
CA ALA A 288 -13.58 14.55 -3.80
C ALA A 288 -13.41 14.50 -2.28
N ALA A 289 -14.50 14.75 -1.55
CA ALA A 289 -14.53 14.66 -0.09
C ALA A 289 -15.59 13.63 0.31
N ASP A 290 -15.16 12.50 0.86
CA ASP A 290 -16.00 11.31 1.04
C ASP A 290 -16.00 10.78 2.49
N VAL A 291 -16.98 9.93 2.76
CA VAL A 291 -17.11 9.16 4.01
C VAL A 291 -16.98 7.67 3.68
N TYR A 292 -15.96 7.02 4.24
CA TYR A 292 -15.72 5.60 4.02
C TYR A 292 -16.35 4.75 5.12
N PRO A 293 -17.24 3.80 4.79
CA PRO A 293 -17.90 2.99 5.84
C PRO A 293 -16.99 1.95 6.48
N TYR A 294 -16.01 1.39 5.74
CA TYR A 294 -15.18 0.26 6.17
C TYR A 294 -13.71 0.54 5.82
N TYR A 295 -13.11 1.46 6.55
CA TYR A 295 -11.74 1.91 6.30
C TYR A 295 -11.07 2.28 7.61
N GLY A 296 -9.78 2.19 7.70
CA GLY A 296 -8.94 2.71 8.75
C GLY A 296 -7.60 3.12 8.17
N SER A 297 -6.82 3.90 8.90
CA SER A 297 -5.53 4.39 8.41
C SER A 297 -4.47 4.39 9.50
N ASP A 298 -3.24 4.59 9.11
CA ASP A 298 -2.12 4.78 10.04
C ASP A 298 -2.32 5.95 11.02
N ALA A 299 -3.07 6.99 10.60
CA ALA A 299 -3.39 8.08 11.52
C ALA A 299 -4.27 7.60 12.68
N ASP A 300 -5.27 6.77 12.42
CA ASP A 300 -6.13 6.15 13.46
C ASP A 300 -5.32 5.22 14.36
N ALA A 301 -4.42 4.43 13.77
CA ALA A 301 -3.55 3.55 14.52
C ALA A 301 -2.63 4.31 15.48
N ALA A 302 -2.08 5.45 15.05
CA ALA A 302 -1.25 6.32 15.90
C ALA A 302 -2.05 6.93 17.05
N LEU A 303 -3.27 7.46 16.80
CA LEU A 303 -4.14 7.99 17.84
C LEU A 303 -4.53 6.91 18.84
N SER A 304 -4.88 5.71 18.35
CA SER A 304 -5.22 4.57 19.20
C SER A 304 -4.05 4.11 20.07
N ALA A 305 -2.81 4.35 19.62
CA ALA A 305 -1.60 4.09 20.40
C ALA A 305 -1.26 5.20 21.42
N GLY A 306 -2.04 6.28 21.48
CA GLY A 306 -1.90 7.36 22.47
C GLY A 306 -1.17 8.61 21.96
N ILE A 307 -1.01 8.78 20.66
CA ILE A 307 -0.44 10.01 20.09
C ILE A 307 -1.52 11.10 20.14
N ASP A 308 -1.21 12.22 20.79
CA ASP A 308 -2.09 13.40 20.88
C ASP A 308 -1.78 14.36 19.73
N ALA A 309 -2.46 14.17 18.59
CA ALA A 309 -2.28 14.98 17.39
C ALA A 309 -3.60 15.13 16.60
N ARG A 310 -3.70 16.19 15.80
CA ARG A 310 -4.75 16.32 14.80
C ARG A 310 -4.46 15.36 13.66
N HIS A 311 -5.49 14.89 12.96
CA HIS A 311 -5.28 13.90 11.91
C HIS A 311 -6.15 14.12 10.68
N GLY A 312 -5.66 13.64 9.53
CA GLY A 312 -6.31 13.67 8.24
C GLY A 312 -5.87 12.51 7.36
N LEU A 313 -6.62 12.29 6.30
CA LEU A 313 -6.34 11.28 5.28
C LEU A 313 -6.63 11.85 3.89
N ILE A 314 -5.67 11.72 3.00
CA ILE A 314 -5.80 12.00 1.57
C ILE A 314 -5.16 10.88 0.76
N GLY A 315 -5.53 10.78 -0.51
CA GLY A 315 -4.78 9.91 -1.43
C GLY A 315 -5.37 9.82 -2.82
N PRO A 316 -4.65 9.17 -3.76
CA PRO A 316 -5.15 8.97 -5.10
C PRO A 316 -6.36 8.05 -5.08
N GLY A 317 -7.38 8.36 -5.88
CA GLY A 317 -8.53 7.47 -6.02
C GLY A 317 -8.12 6.11 -6.60
N VAL A 318 -8.45 5.04 -5.89
CA VAL A 318 -8.18 3.65 -6.28
C VAL A 318 -9.47 2.85 -6.26
N TYR A 319 -9.81 2.25 -7.39
CA TYR A 319 -10.95 1.34 -7.54
C TYR A 319 -10.54 -0.10 -7.28
N ALA A 320 -11.45 -0.91 -6.75
CA ALA A 320 -11.28 -2.34 -6.46
C ALA A 320 -10.13 -2.63 -5.47
N SER A 321 -10.00 -1.82 -4.40
CA SER A 321 -9.03 -2.03 -3.32
C SER A 321 -9.09 -3.47 -2.77
N HIS A 322 -7.92 -3.99 -2.35
CA HIS A 322 -7.71 -5.38 -1.94
C HIS A 322 -7.96 -6.42 -3.04
N GLY A 323 -8.09 -5.96 -4.31
CA GLY A 323 -8.27 -6.81 -5.49
C GLY A 323 -7.20 -6.57 -6.55
N TYR A 324 -7.61 -6.55 -7.83
CA TYR A 324 -6.80 -6.06 -8.93
C TYR A 324 -7.18 -4.60 -9.19
N GLU A 325 -6.42 -3.73 -8.59
CA GLU A 325 -6.72 -2.33 -8.38
C GLU A 325 -6.49 -1.47 -9.62
N ARG A 326 -7.11 -0.28 -9.61
CA ARG A 326 -7.06 0.66 -10.71
C ARG A 326 -7.03 2.09 -10.20
N SER A 327 -6.12 2.88 -10.75
CA SER A 327 -6.00 4.33 -10.57
C SER A 327 -5.58 4.99 -11.88
N HIS A 328 -5.32 6.29 -11.85
CA HIS A 328 -4.88 7.06 -13.01
C HIS A 328 -3.79 8.08 -12.64
N LYS A 329 -2.92 8.41 -13.59
CA LYS A 329 -1.88 9.43 -13.41
C LYS A 329 -2.41 10.81 -12.99
N ASP A 330 -3.68 11.12 -13.30
CA ASP A 330 -4.32 12.38 -12.90
C ASP A 330 -4.59 12.39 -11.39
N ALA A 331 -4.99 11.26 -10.78
CA ALA A 331 -5.12 11.13 -9.33
C ALA A 331 -3.76 11.29 -8.64
N VAL A 332 -2.70 10.72 -9.21
CA VAL A 332 -1.32 10.89 -8.73
C VAL A 332 -0.92 12.37 -8.77
N ALA A 333 -1.23 13.06 -9.87
CA ALA A 333 -0.95 14.48 -10.02
C ALA A 333 -1.73 15.32 -9.00
N ALA A 334 -3.03 15.09 -8.86
CA ALA A 334 -3.90 15.80 -7.92
C ALA A 334 -3.43 15.62 -6.47
N THR A 335 -3.03 14.39 -6.09
CA THR A 335 -2.50 14.09 -4.74
C THR A 335 -1.18 14.83 -4.49
N LEU A 336 -0.25 14.81 -5.46
CA LEU A 336 1.00 15.56 -5.35
C LEU A 336 0.76 17.07 -5.22
N GLU A 337 -0.15 17.63 -6.03
CA GLU A 337 -0.48 19.06 -5.97
C GLU A 337 -1.15 19.43 -4.63
N LEU A 338 -2.01 18.56 -4.07
CA LEU A 338 -2.60 18.81 -2.76
C LEU A 338 -1.55 18.78 -1.64
N LEU A 339 -0.61 17.84 -1.67
CA LEU A 339 0.52 17.83 -0.74
C LEU A 339 1.34 19.13 -0.83
N LYS A 340 1.63 19.60 -2.04
CA LYS A 340 2.34 20.87 -2.26
C LYS A 340 1.56 22.07 -1.72
N ALA A 341 0.27 22.14 -2.00
CA ALA A 341 -0.59 23.24 -1.58
C ALA A 341 -0.80 23.29 -0.06
N TYR A 342 -0.78 22.15 0.61
CA TYR A 342 -1.04 22.03 2.04
C TYR A 342 0.24 22.19 2.90
N LEU A 343 1.42 21.88 2.35
CA LEU A 343 2.68 21.81 3.08
C LEU A 343 3.66 22.96 2.76
N ALA A 344 3.42 23.72 1.68
CA ALA A 344 4.29 24.84 1.26
C ALA A 344 3.95 26.18 1.90
#